data_9ecdc0baf6877641fcc00495d4b3aec3
#
_entry.id   9ecdc0baf6877641fcc00495d4b3aec3
#
_cell.length_a   1.000
_cell.length_b   1.000
_cell.length_c   1.000
_cell.angle_alpha   90.00
_cell.angle_beta   90.00
_cell.angle_gamma   90.00
#
_symmetry.space_group_name_H-M   'P 1'
#
loop_
_entity.id
_entity.type
_entity.pdbx_description
1 polymer ?
#
loop_
_entity_poly.entity_id
_entity_poly.type
_entity_poly.pdbx_seq_one_letter_code
_entity_poly.pdbx_strand_id
1 'polypeptide(L)'
;TAFDSVTLYGFDPATRPDIYGKIGNSGVSVATLDDMKQLYDGFDLCDPSTSVSMTINGPAPTILAMFLNTAIDQQVDRFKDKESRDPTADEYKELKAFALSSVRGTVQADILKEDQGQNTCIFSTEFSLRMMGDIQQYFINHDIRNFYSVSISGYHIAEAGANPISQLAFTLANGFTFVEAYLARGMHIDDFASNLSFFFSNGMDPEYTV
;
A
#
# COMPACT_ATOMS: atom_id res chain seq x y z
N THR A 1 -7.44 -3.51 -5.35
CA THR A 1 -6.94 -4.90 -5.49
C THR A 1 -6.99 -5.58 -4.15
N ALA A 2 -7.66 -6.72 -4.06
CA ALA A 2 -7.63 -7.61 -2.92
C ALA A 2 -6.65 -8.76 -3.21
N PHE A 3 -5.82 -9.08 -2.22
CA PHE A 3 -4.86 -10.18 -2.31
C PHE A 3 -5.37 -11.41 -1.55
N ASP A 4 -4.93 -12.57 -1.97
CA ASP A 4 -5.28 -13.82 -1.30
C ASP A 4 -4.55 -14.01 0.02
N SER A 5 -4.98 -15.01 0.80
CA SER A 5 -4.37 -15.28 2.11
C SER A 5 -2.88 -15.63 2.02
N VAL A 6 -2.45 -16.26 0.92
CA VAL A 6 -1.06 -16.65 0.71
C VAL A 6 -0.19 -15.40 0.60
N THR A 7 -0.60 -14.45 -0.23
CA THR A 7 0.06 -13.14 -0.39
C THR A 7 0.01 -12.34 0.91
N LEU A 8 -1.15 -12.30 1.60
CA LEU A 8 -1.33 -11.54 2.86
C LEU A 8 -0.39 -12.01 3.98
N TYR A 9 -0.07 -13.30 4.03
CA TYR A 9 0.86 -13.86 5.00
C TYR A 9 2.31 -13.93 4.51
N GLY A 10 2.60 -13.41 3.32
CA GLY A 10 3.96 -13.37 2.77
C GLY A 10 4.51 -14.74 2.36
N PHE A 11 3.63 -15.67 1.98
CA PHE A 11 4.02 -16.97 1.46
C PHE A 11 4.03 -16.99 -0.06
N ASP A 12 4.88 -17.84 -0.63
CA ASP A 12 4.83 -18.19 -2.04
C ASP A 12 3.74 -19.24 -2.29
N PRO A 13 3.09 -19.22 -3.48
CA PRO A 13 2.17 -20.27 -3.87
C PRO A 13 2.89 -21.61 -3.95
N ALA A 14 2.31 -22.64 -3.32
CA ALA A 14 2.86 -23.98 -3.30
C ALA A 14 1.74 -25.03 -3.16
N THR A 15 2.07 -26.28 -3.46
CA THR A 15 1.14 -27.43 -3.30
C THR A 15 1.05 -27.95 -1.87
N ARG A 16 1.61 -27.24 -0.90
CA ARG A 16 1.55 -27.62 0.52
C ARG A 16 0.10 -27.72 1.00
N PRO A 17 -0.24 -28.73 1.83
CA PRO A 17 -1.61 -28.93 2.31
C PRO A 17 -2.19 -27.74 3.09
N ASP A 18 -1.36 -26.98 3.78
CA ASP A 18 -1.77 -25.82 4.60
C ASP A 18 -2.16 -24.59 3.79
N ILE A 19 -1.68 -24.46 2.56
CA ILE A 19 -1.99 -23.35 1.65
C ILE A 19 -2.73 -23.79 0.38
N TYR A 20 -2.72 -25.08 0.06
CA TYR A 20 -3.45 -25.62 -1.07
C TYR A 20 -4.96 -25.32 -0.95
N GLY A 21 -5.56 -24.79 -1.99
CA GLY A 21 -6.95 -24.34 -1.99
C GLY A 21 -7.19 -22.94 -1.41
N LYS A 22 -6.14 -22.28 -0.88
CA LYS A 22 -6.21 -20.87 -0.45
C LYS A 22 -5.65 -19.91 -1.50
N ILE A 23 -4.87 -20.43 -2.44
CA ILE A 23 -4.27 -19.66 -3.53
C ILE A 23 -5.37 -19.15 -4.46
N GLY A 24 -5.44 -17.83 -4.62
CA GLY A 24 -6.42 -17.16 -5.49
C GLY A 24 -7.87 -17.21 -4.99
N ASN A 25 -8.15 -17.72 -3.79
CA ASN A 25 -9.52 -17.92 -3.32
C ASN A 25 -10.19 -16.62 -2.83
N SER A 26 -9.48 -15.78 -2.08
CA SER A 26 -10.01 -14.53 -1.51
C SER A 26 -9.46 -13.27 -2.17
N GLY A 27 -8.72 -13.41 -3.23
CA GLY A 27 -8.08 -12.34 -3.95
C GLY A 27 -7.01 -12.86 -4.90
N VAL A 28 -6.22 -11.97 -5.47
CA VAL A 28 -5.14 -12.34 -6.39
C VAL A 28 -3.91 -12.81 -5.63
N SER A 29 -3.23 -13.83 -6.16
CA SER A 29 -1.96 -14.31 -5.65
C SER A 29 -0.82 -13.61 -6.39
N VAL A 30 0.02 -12.90 -5.66
CA VAL A 30 1.19 -12.19 -6.20
C VAL A 30 2.41 -12.54 -5.37
N ALA A 31 3.39 -13.19 -5.98
CA ALA A 31 4.63 -13.60 -5.33
C ALA A 31 5.87 -12.97 -5.99
N THR A 32 5.75 -12.56 -7.25
CA THR A 32 6.85 -12.04 -8.06
C THR A 32 6.49 -10.71 -8.71
N LEU A 33 7.51 -10.00 -9.20
CA LEU A 33 7.31 -8.79 -10.01
C LEU A 33 6.55 -9.10 -11.31
N ASP A 34 6.77 -10.27 -11.90
CA ASP A 34 6.08 -10.67 -13.13
C ASP A 34 4.58 -10.90 -12.88
N ASP A 35 4.19 -11.45 -11.74
CA ASP A 35 2.77 -11.54 -11.34
C ASP A 35 2.14 -10.15 -11.24
N MET A 36 2.86 -9.18 -10.66
CA MET A 36 2.38 -7.81 -10.55
C MET A 36 2.23 -7.15 -11.91
N LYS A 37 3.18 -7.37 -12.82
CA LYS A 37 3.11 -6.89 -14.20
C LYS A 37 1.91 -7.49 -14.94
N GLN A 38 1.68 -8.79 -14.78
CA GLN A 38 0.53 -9.47 -15.37
C GLN A 38 -0.80 -8.95 -14.80
N LEU A 39 -0.85 -8.68 -13.48
CA LEU A 39 -2.05 -8.13 -12.83
C LEU A 39 -2.47 -6.78 -13.41
N TYR A 40 -1.51 -5.93 -13.74
CA TYR A 40 -1.75 -4.58 -14.25
C TYR A 40 -1.48 -4.45 -15.76
N ASP A 41 -1.38 -5.57 -16.46
CA ASP A 41 -1.29 -5.55 -17.92
C ASP A 41 -2.51 -4.87 -18.55
N GLY A 42 -2.28 -4.03 -19.53
CA GLY A 42 -3.31 -3.22 -20.19
C GLY A 42 -3.73 -1.94 -19.44
N PHE A 43 -3.26 -1.72 -18.22
CA PHE A 43 -3.44 -0.45 -17.50
C PHE A 43 -2.19 0.43 -17.64
N ASP A 44 -2.40 1.74 -17.82
CA ASP A 44 -1.33 2.72 -17.63
C ASP A 44 -1.32 3.18 -16.19
N LEU A 45 -0.34 2.75 -15.41
CA LEU A 45 -0.24 3.11 -14.00
C LEU A 45 0.16 4.57 -13.76
N CYS A 46 0.66 5.25 -14.79
CA CYS A 46 1.01 6.67 -14.75
C CYS A 46 -0.06 7.58 -15.35
N ASP A 47 -1.16 7.02 -15.87
CA ASP A 47 -2.28 7.83 -16.38
C ASP A 47 -3.01 8.52 -15.23
N PRO A 48 -3.29 9.84 -15.32
CA PRO A 48 -4.00 10.59 -14.27
C PRO A 48 -5.39 10.03 -13.92
N SER A 49 -6.01 9.27 -14.82
CA SER A 49 -7.31 8.62 -14.57
C SER A 49 -7.18 7.26 -13.88
N THR A 50 -5.98 6.71 -13.78
CA THR A 50 -5.70 5.43 -13.11
C THR A 50 -5.35 5.67 -11.66
N SER A 51 -6.06 5.02 -10.75
CA SER A 51 -5.74 4.99 -9.32
C SER A 51 -5.90 3.57 -8.77
N VAL A 52 -4.91 3.08 -8.05
CA VAL A 52 -4.87 1.70 -7.56
C VAL A 52 -4.87 1.68 -6.04
N SER A 53 -5.86 1.01 -5.44
CA SER A 53 -5.89 0.73 -4.01
C SER A 53 -5.52 -0.73 -3.77
N MET A 54 -4.56 -0.96 -2.89
CA MET A 54 -4.03 -2.28 -2.54
C MET A 54 -4.33 -2.61 -1.08
N THR A 55 -5.16 -3.63 -0.87
CA THR A 55 -5.52 -4.13 0.46
C THR A 55 -4.47 -5.12 0.93
N ILE A 56 -3.39 -4.62 1.50
CA ILE A 56 -2.23 -5.39 1.97
C ILE A 56 -1.62 -4.70 3.19
N ASN A 57 -1.16 -5.45 4.17
CA ASN A 57 -0.62 -4.92 5.43
C ASN A 57 0.80 -5.44 5.73
N GLY A 58 0.98 -6.61 6.31
CA GLY A 58 2.30 -7.12 6.67
C GLY A 58 3.32 -7.08 5.52
N PRO A 59 3.05 -7.69 4.36
CA PRO A 59 3.96 -7.66 3.20
C PRO A 59 3.82 -6.39 2.35
N ALA A 60 3.15 -5.34 2.83
CA ALA A 60 2.95 -4.10 2.09
C ALA A 60 4.22 -3.50 1.47
N PRO A 61 5.39 -3.47 2.14
CA PRO A 61 6.61 -2.95 1.52
C PRO A 61 7.01 -3.68 0.24
N THR A 62 6.89 -5.01 0.25
CA THR A 62 7.23 -5.84 -0.92
C THR A 62 6.25 -5.63 -2.06
N ILE A 63 4.95 -5.65 -1.77
CA ILE A 63 3.89 -5.43 -2.77
C ILE A 63 3.97 -4.01 -3.34
N LEU A 64 4.19 -3.01 -2.50
CA LEU A 64 4.39 -1.64 -2.95
C LEU A 64 5.63 -1.51 -3.86
N ALA A 65 6.74 -2.14 -3.49
CA ALA A 65 7.94 -2.14 -4.33
C ALA A 65 7.68 -2.80 -5.69
N MET A 66 6.96 -3.92 -5.74
CA MET A 66 6.55 -4.56 -6.99
C MET A 66 5.66 -3.65 -7.83
N PHE A 67 4.68 -2.97 -7.22
CA PHE A 67 3.81 -2.02 -7.90
C PHE A 67 4.59 -0.84 -8.50
N LEU A 68 5.47 -0.21 -7.72
CA LEU A 68 6.27 0.92 -8.19
C LEU A 68 7.23 0.50 -9.32
N ASN A 69 7.85 -0.68 -9.20
CA ASN A 69 8.71 -1.20 -10.28
C ASN A 69 7.90 -1.55 -11.53
N THR A 70 6.69 -2.08 -11.39
CA THR A 70 5.80 -2.29 -12.54
C THR A 70 5.51 -0.97 -13.28
N ALA A 71 5.19 0.10 -12.55
CA ALA A 71 4.96 1.40 -13.14
C ALA A 71 6.21 1.96 -13.85
N ILE A 72 7.40 1.80 -13.26
CA ILE A 72 8.67 2.21 -13.86
C ILE A 72 8.93 1.41 -15.15
N ASP A 73 8.78 0.08 -15.08
CA ASP A 73 9.04 -0.80 -16.23
C ASP A 73 8.08 -0.51 -17.39
N GLN A 74 6.81 -0.20 -17.11
CA GLN A 74 5.87 0.26 -18.15
C GLN A 74 6.36 1.51 -18.88
N GLN A 75 6.97 2.47 -18.19
CA GLN A 75 7.52 3.67 -18.84
C GLN A 75 8.80 3.34 -19.64
N VAL A 76 9.61 2.43 -19.14
CA VAL A 76 10.81 1.95 -19.85
C VAL A 76 10.41 1.21 -21.13
N ASP A 77 9.41 0.34 -21.07
CA ASP A 77 8.95 -0.41 -22.24
C ASP A 77 8.33 0.53 -23.30
N ARG A 78 7.56 1.53 -22.92
CA ARG A 78 7.07 2.58 -23.82
C ARG A 78 8.19 3.37 -24.46
N PHE A 79 9.23 3.68 -23.71
CA PHE A 79 10.42 4.33 -24.26
C PHE A 79 11.10 3.45 -25.33
N LYS A 80 11.27 2.16 -25.04
CA LYS A 80 11.84 1.19 -26.00
C LYS A 80 11.01 1.07 -27.26
N ASP A 81 9.70 1.00 -27.14
CA ASP A 81 8.78 0.93 -28.29
C ASP A 81 8.87 2.16 -29.16
N LYS A 82 9.01 3.34 -28.56
CA LYS A 82 9.09 4.61 -29.25
C LYS A 82 10.46 4.85 -29.90
N GLU A 83 11.53 4.62 -29.15
CA GLU A 83 12.90 4.96 -29.55
C GLU A 83 13.66 3.78 -30.20
N SER A 84 13.09 2.56 -30.15
CA SER A 84 13.66 1.30 -30.64
C SER A 84 15.06 1.00 -30.06
N ARG A 85 15.31 1.43 -28.82
CA ARG A 85 16.55 1.18 -28.07
C ARG A 85 16.28 1.20 -26.56
N ASP A 86 17.23 0.70 -25.79
CA ASP A 86 17.23 0.86 -24.35
C ASP A 86 17.51 2.32 -23.91
N PRO A 87 16.91 2.79 -22.81
CA PRO A 87 17.24 4.09 -22.24
C PRO A 87 18.68 4.11 -21.70
N THR A 88 19.33 5.24 -21.81
CA THR A 88 20.58 5.51 -21.11
C THR A 88 20.35 5.60 -19.60
N ALA A 89 21.43 5.63 -18.80
CA ALA A 89 21.32 5.74 -17.35
C ALA A 89 20.58 7.01 -16.88
N ASP A 90 20.77 8.11 -17.60
CA ASP A 90 20.11 9.39 -17.26
C ASP A 90 18.63 9.38 -17.70
N GLU A 91 18.32 8.89 -18.90
CA GLU A 91 16.94 8.69 -19.35
C GLU A 91 16.18 7.73 -18.42
N TYR A 92 16.80 6.66 -17.95
CA TYR A 92 16.20 5.77 -16.96
C TYR A 92 15.86 6.49 -15.64
N LYS A 93 16.74 7.37 -15.16
CA LYS A 93 16.45 8.17 -13.94
C LYS A 93 15.26 9.10 -14.15
N GLU A 94 15.16 9.72 -15.33
CA GLU A 94 14.03 10.58 -15.67
C GLU A 94 12.71 9.78 -15.76
N LEU A 95 12.72 8.62 -16.43
CA LEU A 95 11.56 7.72 -16.52
C LEU A 95 11.12 7.23 -15.14
N LYS A 96 12.08 6.86 -14.29
CA LYS A 96 11.81 6.47 -12.90
C LYS A 96 11.20 7.62 -12.11
N ALA A 97 11.77 8.80 -12.17
CA ALA A 97 11.26 9.98 -11.46
C ALA A 97 9.84 10.34 -11.93
N PHE A 98 9.60 10.29 -13.25
CA PHE A 98 8.27 10.50 -13.82
C PHE A 98 7.28 9.47 -13.30
N ALA A 99 7.60 8.18 -13.33
CA ALA A 99 6.71 7.12 -12.86
C ALA A 99 6.35 7.31 -11.39
N LEU A 100 7.34 7.53 -10.51
CA LEU A 100 7.14 7.69 -9.08
C LEU A 100 6.31 8.93 -8.72
N SER A 101 6.46 10.04 -9.43
CA SER A 101 5.66 11.26 -9.21
C SER A 101 4.26 11.19 -9.82
N SER A 102 4.03 10.29 -10.78
CA SER A 102 2.77 10.19 -11.52
C SER A 102 1.80 9.16 -10.93
N VAL A 103 2.29 8.07 -10.33
CA VAL A 103 1.43 7.01 -9.78
C VAL A 103 0.45 7.55 -8.74
N ARG A 104 -0.78 7.01 -8.78
CA ARG A 104 -1.87 7.40 -7.88
C ARG A 104 -2.45 6.15 -7.23
N GLY A 105 -2.72 6.25 -5.95
CA GLY A 105 -3.33 5.11 -5.27
C GLY A 105 -3.12 5.11 -3.76
N THR A 106 -3.30 3.92 -3.20
CA THR A 106 -3.18 3.69 -1.77
C THR A 106 -2.62 2.28 -1.53
N VAL A 107 -1.66 2.16 -0.67
CA VAL A 107 -1.39 0.90 0.01
C VAL A 107 -2.01 0.98 1.40
N GLN A 108 -2.78 -0.03 1.82
CA GLN A 108 -3.46 0.02 3.11
C GLN A 108 -2.46 0.09 4.26
N ALA A 109 -1.56 -0.87 4.35
CA ALA A 109 -0.38 -0.88 5.24
C ALA A 109 -0.66 -0.44 6.69
N ASP A 110 -1.90 -0.55 7.17
CA ASP A 110 -2.27 -0.18 8.52
C ASP A 110 -1.97 -1.32 9.50
N ILE A 111 -0.73 -1.36 9.94
CA ILE A 111 -0.21 -2.38 10.83
C ILE A 111 -0.77 -2.29 12.25
N LEU A 112 -1.24 -1.11 12.67
CA LEU A 112 -1.81 -0.94 14.01
C LEU A 112 -3.21 -1.56 14.09
N LYS A 113 -4.08 -1.30 13.10
CA LYS A 113 -5.41 -1.93 13.08
C LYS A 113 -5.32 -3.44 12.81
N GLU A 114 -4.29 -3.89 12.10
CA GLU A 114 -4.07 -5.31 11.86
C GLU A 114 -3.84 -6.07 13.18
N ASP A 115 -3.05 -5.49 14.07
CA ASP A 115 -2.85 -6.01 15.42
C ASP A 115 -4.10 -5.92 16.27
N GLN A 116 -4.84 -4.81 16.18
CA GLN A 116 -6.03 -4.52 17.02
C GLN A 116 -7.28 -5.28 16.58
N GLY A 117 -7.52 -5.43 15.27
CA GLY A 117 -8.80 -5.87 14.73
C GLY A 117 -8.77 -7.07 13.80
N GLN A 118 -7.64 -7.46 13.23
CA GLN A 118 -7.52 -8.57 12.28
C GLN A 118 -6.70 -9.75 12.78
N ASN A 119 -5.75 -9.50 13.68
CA ASN A 119 -4.86 -10.52 14.24
C ASN A 119 -4.12 -11.35 13.16
N THR A 120 -3.70 -10.66 12.09
CA THR A 120 -2.99 -11.25 10.94
C THR A 120 -1.54 -10.80 10.84
N CYS A 121 -0.99 -10.23 11.92
CA CYS A 121 0.37 -9.68 11.96
C CYS A 121 1.41 -10.78 11.72
N ILE A 122 2.31 -10.53 10.77
CA ILE A 122 3.47 -11.39 10.50
C ILE A 122 4.77 -10.84 11.12
N PHE A 123 4.74 -9.59 11.57
CA PHE A 123 5.84 -8.90 12.22
C PHE A 123 5.39 -8.24 13.52
N SER A 124 6.33 -7.94 14.42
CA SER A 124 6.01 -7.13 15.60
C SER A 124 5.62 -5.72 15.23
N THR A 125 4.78 -5.08 16.04
CA THR A 125 4.33 -3.69 15.84
C THR A 125 5.50 -2.72 15.73
N GLU A 126 6.53 -2.88 16.56
CA GLU A 126 7.74 -2.05 16.52
C GLU A 126 8.49 -2.16 15.19
N PHE A 127 8.69 -3.38 14.69
CA PHE A 127 9.32 -3.59 13.39
C PHE A 127 8.48 -3.03 12.25
N SER A 128 7.17 -3.24 12.31
CA SER A 128 6.22 -2.72 11.32
C SER A 128 6.20 -1.20 11.26
N LEU A 129 6.23 -0.51 12.40
CA LEU A 129 6.34 0.95 12.46
C LEU A 129 7.66 1.46 11.84
N ARG A 130 8.76 0.73 12.04
CA ARG A 130 10.03 1.07 11.37
C ARG A 130 9.92 0.95 9.85
N MET A 131 9.32 -0.14 9.35
CA MET A 131 9.07 -0.33 7.92
C MET A 131 8.18 0.78 7.34
N MET A 132 7.12 1.17 8.05
CA MET A 132 6.26 2.27 7.63
C MET A 132 7.03 3.60 7.55
N GLY A 133 7.91 3.86 8.50
CA GLY A 133 8.79 5.01 8.45
C GLY A 133 9.76 4.97 7.25
N ASP A 134 10.27 3.81 6.87
CA ASP A 134 11.13 3.65 5.70
C ASP A 134 10.36 3.90 4.39
N ILE A 135 9.12 3.39 4.29
CA ILE A 135 8.23 3.67 3.16
C ILE A 135 7.99 5.18 3.05
N GLN A 136 7.64 5.85 4.15
CA GLN A 136 7.36 7.27 4.13
C GLN A 136 8.60 8.09 3.76
N GLN A 137 9.78 7.72 4.26
CA GLN A 137 11.03 8.37 3.88
C GLN A 137 11.33 8.18 2.38
N TYR A 138 11.05 7.00 1.84
CA TYR A 138 11.17 6.73 0.41
C TYR A 138 10.23 7.63 -0.41
N PHE A 139 9.00 7.83 0.04
CA PHE A 139 8.02 8.72 -0.61
C PHE A 139 8.53 10.16 -0.65
N ILE A 140 9.03 10.67 0.47
CA ILE A 140 9.62 12.02 0.56
C ILE A 140 10.80 12.16 -0.40
N ASN A 141 11.73 11.20 -0.36
CA ASN A 141 12.97 11.26 -1.14
C ASN A 141 12.73 11.18 -2.66
N HIS A 142 11.59 10.63 -3.10
CA HIS A 142 11.26 10.41 -4.51
C HIS A 142 10.06 11.21 -5.00
N ASP A 143 9.58 12.16 -4.21
CA ASP A 143 8.46 13.04 -4.53
C ASP A 143 7.15 12.28 -4.89
N ILE A 144 6.87 11.19 -4.19
CA ILE A 144 5.65 10.39 -4.38
C ILE A 144 4.52 11.06 -3.59
N ARG A 145 3.79 11.97 -4.21
CA ARG A 145 2.77 12.83 -3.55
C ARG A 145 1.33 12.38 -3.76
N ASN A 146 1.07 11.67 -4.86
CA ASN A 146 -0.28 11.28 -5.25
C ASN A 146 -0.65 9.87 -4.77
N PHE A 147 0.11 9.32 -3.85
CA PHE A 147 -0.05 7.98 -3.33
C PHE A 147 -0.10 8.00 -1.80
N TYR A 148 -1.11 7.36 -1.21
CA TYR A 148 -1.21 7.23 0.23
C TYR A 148 -0.35 6.08 0.73
N SER A 149 0.57 6.37 1.63
CA SER A 149 1.52 5.42 2.22
C SER A 149 0.86 4.52 3.28
N VAL A 150 -0.24 4.99 3.85
CA VAL A 150 -1.08 4.24 4.77
C VAL A 150 -2.54 4.69 4.65
N SER A 151 -3.46 3.74 4.81
CA SER A 151 -4.88 4.02 5.01
C SER A 151 -5.27 3.60 6.42
N ILE A 152 -5.34 4.57 7.32
CA ILE A 152 -5.63 4.35 8.74
C ILE A 152 -7.08 3.91 8.87
N SER A 153 -7.28 2.65 9.29
CA SER A 153 -8.53 1.93 9.04
C SER A 153 -9.37 1.76 10.30
N GLY A 154 -10.43 2.55 10.42
CA GLY A 154 -11.51 2.34 11.38
C GLY A 154 -12.47 1.22 10.98
N TYR A 155 -12.62 0.95 9.68
CA TYR A 155 -13.52 -0.08 9.16
C TYR A 155 -13.33 -1.44 9.85
N HIS A 156 -12.11 -1.94 9.94
CA HIS A 156 -11.83 -3.24 10.54
C HIS A 156 -12.05 -3.26 12.04
N ILE A 157 -11.89 -2.13 12.73
CA ILE A 157 -12.20 -1.97 14.15
C ILE A 157 -13.71 -2.05 14.36
N ALA A 158 -14.50 -1.44 13.49
CA ALA A 158 -15.96 -1.53 13.50
C ALA A 158 -16.43 -2.97 13.21
N GLU A 159 -15.87 -3.64 12.20
CA GLU A 159 -16.17 -5.04 11.87
C GLU A 159 -15.80 -6.02 13.01
N ALA A 160 -14.79 -5.68 13.81
CA ALA A 160 -14.45 -6.41 15.03
C ALA A 160 -15.43 -6.15 16.22
N GLY A 161 -16.45 -5.30 16.04
CA GLY A 161 -17.53 -5.06 16.97
C GLY A 161 -17.47 -3.73 17.72
N ALA A 162 -16.59 -2.81 17.35
CA ALA A 162 -16.54 -1.48 17.94
C ALA A 162 -17.77 -0.64 17.54
N ASN A 163 -18.29 0.12 18.51
CA ASN A 163 -19.31 1.14 18.22
C ASN A 163 -18.66 2.37 17.53
N PRO A 164 -19.46 3.31 16.98
CA PRO A 164 -18.93 4.47 16.23
C PRO A 164 -17.94 5.31 17.03
N ILE A 165 -18.20 5.54 18.31
CA ILE A 165 -17.34 6.34 19.19
C ILE A 165 -15.97 5.65 19.36
N SER A 166 -16.00 4.35 19.64
CA SER A 166 -14.77 3.56 19.80
C SER A 166 -14.01 3.44 18.48
N GLN A 167 -14.71 3.26 17.34
CA GLN A 167 -14.11 3.27 16.02
C GLN A 167 -13.33 4.58 15.78
N LEU A 168 -14.00 5.71 15.98
CA LEU A 168 -13.38 7.03 15.80
C LEU A 168 -12.18 7.22 16.71
N ALA A 169 -12.34 6.92 18.01
CA ALA A 169 -11.28 7.10 19.00
C ALA A 169 -10.03 6.28 18.69
N PHE A 170 -10.16 5.00 18.36
CA PHE A 170 -9.04 4.14 18.01
C PHE A 170 -8.40 4.53 16.67
N THR A 171 -9.20 4.90 15.70
CA THR A 171 -8.68 5.31 14.38
C THR A 171 -7.87 6.60 14.49
N LEU A 172 -8.34 7.59 15.25
CA LEU A 172 -7.58 8.82 15.48
C LEU A 172 -6.32 8.56 16.32
N ALA A 173 -6.40 7.70 17.35
CA ALA A 173 -5.23 7.30 18.13
C ALA A 173 -4.16 6.63 17.26
N ASN A 174 -4.54 5.75 16.34
CA ASN A 174 -3.63 5.15 15.36
C ASN A 174 -3.01 6.22 14.45
N GLY A 175 -3.81 7.17 13.97
CA GLY A 175 -3.33 8.31 13.18
C GLY A 175 -2.26 9.12 13.91
N PHE A 176 -2.50 9.46 15.16
CA PHE A 176 -1.52 10.17 15.99
C PHE A 176 -0.25 9.34 16.21
N THR A 177 -0.38 8.03 16.39
CA THR A 177 0.77 7.12 16.54
C THR A 177 1.66 7.11 15.30
N PHE A 178 1.09 7.07 14.08
CA PHE A 178 1.87 7.18 12.84
C PHE A 178 2.56 8.54 12.75
N VAL A 179 1.86 9.63 13.03
CA VAL A 179 2.44 10.98 13.02
C VAL A 179 3.61 11.08 14.02
N GLU A 180 3.43 10.65 15.26
CA GLU A 180 4.48 10.65 16.28
C GLU A 180 5.68 9.80 15.86
N ALA A 181 5.45 8.61 15.29
CA ALA A 181 6.52 7.73 14.83
C ALA A 181 7.36 8.38 13.72
N TYR A 182 6.73 9.09 12.80
CA TYR A 182 7.42 9.78 11.69
C TYR A 182 8.15 11.04 12.17
N LEU A 183 7.55 11.83 13.06
CA LEU A 183 8.19 12.98 13.69
C LEU A 183 9.41 12.55 14.51
N ALA A 184 9.33 11.45 15.25
CA ALA A 184 10.45 10.90 16.02
C ALA A 184 11.64 10.47 15.15
N ARG A 185 11.41 10.19 13.86
CA ARG A 185 12.46 9.93 12.86
C ARG A 185 13.04 11.19 12.23
N GLY A 186 12.57 12.37 12.63
CA GLY A 186 13.02 13.66 12.11
C GLY A 186 12.36 14.10 10.81
N MET A 187 11.27 13.45 10.38
CA MET A 187 10.49 13.92 9.23
C MET A 187 9.67 15.16 9.60
N HIS A 188 9.53 16.09 8.67
CA HIS A 188 8.67 17.25 8.87
C HIS A 188 7.22 16.88 8.51
N ILE A 189 6.24 17.36 9.29
CA ILE A 189 4.84 16.97 9.10
C ILE A 189 4.30 17.35 7.73
N ASP A 190 4.69 18.49 7.18
CA ASP A 190 4.25 18.96 5.87
C ASP A 190 4.77 18.10 4.71
N ASP A 191 5.83 17.32 4.94
CA ASP A 191 6.39 16.42 3.92
C ASP A 191 5.64 15.10 3.81
N PHE A 192 4.88 14.68 4.85
CA PHE A 192 4.23 13.38 4.86
C PHE A 192 2.73 13.39 5.15
N ALA A 193 2.19 14.42 5.78
CA ALA A 193 0.78 14.41 6.21
C ALA A 193 -0.20 14.18 5.04
N SER A 194 0.14 14.67 3.86
CA SER A 194 -0.66 14.46 2.64
C SER A 194 -0.68 13.01 2.14
N ASN A 195 0.26 12.16 2.58
CA ASN A 195 0.31 10.75 2.23
C ASN A 195 -0.46 9.86 3.22
N LEU A 196 -1.06 10.43 4.26
CA LEU A 196 -1.91 9.73 5.22
C LEU A 196 -3.37 9.83 4.79
N SER A 197 -4.10 8.73 4.83
CA SER A 197 -5.53 8.71 4.59
C SER A 197 -6.26 7.96 5.70
N PHE A 198 -7.57 8.21 5.81
CA PHE A 198 -8.45 7.55 6.78
C PHE A 198 -9.52 6.74 6.05
N PHE A 199 -9.88 5.62 6.63
CA PHE A 199 -10.88 4.71 6.11
C PHE A 199 -11.84 4.29 7.23
N PHE A 200 -13.08 4.79 7.18
CA PHE A 200 -14.10 4.50 8.18
C PHE A 200 -15.21 3.59 7.65
N SER A 201 -15.83 2.84 8.56
CA SER A 201 -17.12 2.20 8.32
C SER A 201 -18.23 3.19 8.67
N ASN A 202 -19.08 3.49 7.70
CA ASN A 202 -20.28 4.30 7.93
C ASN A 202 -21.51 3.43 7.75
N GLY A 203 -22.45 3.52 8.71
CA GLY A 203 -23.76 2.90 8.60
C GLY A 203 -24.70 3.73 7.73
N MET A 204 -25.89 3.16 7.48
CA MET A 204 -26.99 3.88 6.82
C MET A 204 -27.78 4.76 7.81
N ASP A 205 -27.51 4.66 9.10
CA ASP A 205 -28.10 5.48 10.13
C ASP A 205 -27.41 6.85 10.16
N PRO A 206 -28.17 7.97 10.05
CA PRO A 206 -27.60 9.32 10.12
C PRO A 206 -26.84 9.59 11.42
N GLU A 207 -27.30 9.06 12.56
CA GLU A 207 -26.62 9.20 13.86
C GLU A 207 -25.23 8.50 13.87
N TYR A 208 -25.05 7.49 13.04
CA TYR A 208 -23.78 6.80 12.91
C TYR A 208 -22.77 7.59 12.06
N THR A 209 -23.28 8.41 11.16
CA THR A 209 -22.46 9.15 10.19
C THR A 209 -22.01 10.52 10.74
N VAL A 210 -22.77 11.10 11.66
CA VAL A 210 -22.53 12.41 12.29
C VAL A 210 -21.78 12.27 13.60
#